data_42e9fbdce86315524d316b4fcaeaee95
#
_entry.id   42e9fbdce86315524d316b4fcaeaee95
#
_cell.length_a   1.000
_cell.length_b   1.000
_cell.length_c   1.000
_cell.angle_alpha   90.00
_cell.angle_beta   90.00
_cell.angle_gamma   90.00
#
_symmetry.space_group_name_H-M   'P 1'
#
loop_
_entity.id
_entity.type
_entity.pdbx_description
1 polymer ?
#
loop_
_entity_poly.entity_id
_entity_poly.type
_entity_poly.pdbx_seq_one_letter_code
_entity_poly.pdbx_strand_id
1 'polypeptide(L)'
;RIEVEEMVSEDIIRSLKQDTIDVGLFVTPYHDEKIVERPVFYEEMLVYASPGHSLLKKNKVNVRDIATPDIWMLGDGHCFRDQVVNLCEMKNFQHRNLPFDFESNSLETLMKIVDKEGGFTLIPELALQYMSEEHRQQIRRFEENVPLREVSVIYSRYYIKHKLIDLLSEEICSVIPPQMLNKERGRIVEWKNH
;
A
#
# COMPACT_ATOMS: atom_id res chain seq x y z
N ARG A 1 -28.20 0.55 -5.22
CA ARG A 1 -27.18 0.16 -6.20
C ARG A 1 -25.85 0.75 -5.74
N ILE A 2 -24.78 -0.03 -5.81
CA ILE A 2 -23.40 0.41 -5.55
C ILE A 2 -22.66 0.26 -6.88
N GLU A 3 -21.90 1.27 -7.25
CA GLU A 3 -20.94 1.24 -8.35
C GLU A 3 -19.55 1.36 -7.76
N VAL A 4 -18.62 0.54 -8.20
CA VAL A 4 -17.24 0.52 -7.72
C VAL A 4 -16.31 0.69 -8.91
N GLU A 5 -15.38 1.63 -8.78
CA GLU A 5 -14.38 1.93 -9.80
C GLU A 5 -12.99 1.99 -9.15
N GLU A 6 -11.99 1.47 -9.83
CA GLU A 6 -10.59 1.57 -9.40
C GLU A 6 -9.95 2.80 -10.09
N MET A 7 -9.32 3.63 -9.28
CA MET A 7 -8.71 4.89 -9.71
C MET A 7 -7.34 5.09 -9.07
N VAL A 8 -6.49 5.89 -9.70
CA VAL A 8 -5.27 6.38 -9.05
C VAL A 8 -5.62 7.39 -7.95
N SER A 9 -4.73 7.51 -6.97
CA SER A 9 -4.97 8.25 -5.72
C SER A 9 -5.43 9.70 -5.94
N GLU A 10 -4.81 10.42 -6.86
CA GLU A 10 -5.16 11.81 -7.13
C GLU A 10 -6.54 11.98 -7.79
N ASP A 11 -6.94 11.00 -8.60
CA ASP A 11 -8.25 11.01 -9.25
C ASP A 11 -9.37 10.76 -8.24
N ILE A 12 -9.18 9.90 -7.25
CA ILE A 12 -10.12 9.70 -6.14
C ILE A 12 -10.37 11.03 -5.42
N ILE A 13 -9.32 11.73 -5.04
CA ILE A 13 -9.42 13.02 -4.32
C ILE A 13 -10.13 14.08 -5.20
N ARG A 14 -9.76 14.15 -6.48
CA ARG A 14 -10.38 15.08 -7.42
C ARG A 14 -11.87 14.80 -7.56
N SER A 15 -12.23 13.53 -7.74
CA SER A 15 -13.62 13.10 -7.93
C SER A 15 -14.49 13.34 -6.69
N LEU A 16 -13.92 13.13 -5.48
CA LEU A 16 -14.60 13.50 -4.23
C LEU A 16 -14.85 15.01 -4.13
N LYS A 17 -13.87 15.84 -4.52
CA LYS A 17 -14.01 17.31 -4.50
C LYS A 17 -14.99 17.85 -5.55
N GLN A 18 -15.24 17.09 -6.61
CA GLN A 18 -16.18 17.40 -7.69
C GLN A 18 -17.55 16.73 -7.51
N ASP A 19 -17.75 16.01 -6.41
CA ASP A 19 -18.97 15.25 -6.11
C ASP A 19 -19.34 14.22 -7.22
N THR A 20 -18.36 13.70 -7.96
CA THR A 20 -18.56 12.67 -8.98
C THR A 20 -18.54 11.26 -8.41
N ILE A 21 -17.92 11.09 -7.23
CA ILE A 21 -18.04 9.89 -6.39
C ILE A 21 -18.46 10.30 -4.98
N ASP A 22 -19.18 9.41 -4.30
CA ASP A 22 -19.67 9.63 -2.93
C ASP A 22 -18.58 9.36 -1.88
N VAL A 23 -17.78 8.31 -2.10
CA VAL A 23 -16.85 7.73 -1.12
C VAL A 23 -15.65 7.16 -1.83
N GLY A 24 -14.47 7.25 -1.21
CA GLY A 24 -13.27 6.55 -1.61
C GLY A 24 -12.77 5.60 -0.51
N LEU A 25 -12.19 4.46 -0.90
CA LEU A 25 -11.34 3.66 -0.02
C LEU A 25 -9.90 4.01 -0.38
N PHE A 26 -9.16 4.54 0.59
CA PHE A 26 -7.94 5.27 0.29
C PHE A 26 -6.90 5.13 1.39
N VAL A 27 -5.64 5.27 1.05
CA VAL A 27 -4.54 5.24 2.02
C VAL A 27 -4.36 6.62 2.64
N THR A 28 -4.39 6.68 3.96
CA THR A 28 -4.24 7.89 4.77
C THR A 28 -3.00 7.81 5.68
N PRO A 29 -2.58 8.91 6.31
CA PRO A 29 -3.18 10.25 6.30
C PRO A 29 -2.91 11.03 5.00
N TYR A 30 -3.89 11.83 4.56
CA TYR A 30 -3.81 12.72 3.40
C TYR A 30 -3.82 14.20 3.79
N HIS A 31 -4.53 14.52 4.89
CA HIS A 31 -4.59 15.86 5.49
C HIS A 31 -5.16 16.96 4.58
N ASP A 32 -6.32 16.72 3.96
CA ASP A 32 -7.03 17.74 3.20
C ASP A 32 -8.23 18.27 4.00
N GLU A 33 -8.35 19.60 4.14
CA GLU A 33 -9.42 20.23 4.92
C GLU A 33 -10.84 19.94 4.41
N LYS A 34 -11.00 19.58 3.14
CA LYS A 34 -12.28 19.28 2.51
C LYS A 34 -12.65 17.79 2.58
N ILE A 35 -11.72 16.95 2.97
CA ILE A 35 -11.89 15.50 3.04
C ILE A 35 -11.94 15.06 4.49
N VAL A 36 -12.89 14.21 4.81
CA VAL A 36 -12.95 13.49 6.09
C VAL A 36 -12.33 12.13 5.89
N GLU A 37 -11.40 11.78 6.76
CA GLU A 37 -10.71 10.49 6.78
C GLU A 37 -11.22 9.68 7.96
N ARG A 38 -11.70 8.47 7.69
CA ARG A 38 -12.17 7.52 8.70
C ARG A 38 -11.38 6.22 8.57
N PRO A 39 -10.37 6.00 9.39
CA PRO A 39 -9.59 4.78 9.37
C PRO A 39 -10.46 3.55 9.59
N VAL A 40 -10.26 2.51 8.77
CA VAL A 40 -11.01 1.24 8.85
C VAL A 40 -10.09 0.07 9.12
N PHE A 41 -8.86 0.05 8.60
CA PHE A 41 -7.88 -0.96 8.95
C PHE A 41 -6.45 -0.51 8.72
N TYR A 42 -5.50 -1.30 9.23
CA TYR A 42 -4.06 -1.08 9.16
C TYR A 42 -3.40 -2.36 8.67
N GLU A 43 -2.69 -2.29 7.56
CA GLU A 43 -1.98 -3.44 7.00
C GLU A 43 -0.48 -3.24 6.99
N GLU A 44 0.27 -4.32 7.25
CA GLU A 44 1.73 -4.28 7.16
C GLU A 44 2.17 -4.17 5.69
N MET A 45 3.24 -3.43 5.46
CA MET A 45 4.01 -3.54 4.23
C MET A 45 4.96 -4.72 4.38
N LEU A 46 4.93 -5.65 3.44
CA LEU A 46 5.73 -6.87 3.47
C LEU A 46 6.74 -6.85 2.33
N VAL A 47 7.88 -7.48 2.54
CA VAL A 47 8.87 -7.70 1.48
C VAL A 47 8.52 -8.97 0.73
N TYR A 48 8.42 -8.89 -0.59
CA TYR A 48 8.34 -10.02 -1.52
C TYR A 48 9.62 -10.06 -2.34
N ALA A 49 10.40 -11.13 -2.21
CA ALA A 49 11.72 -11.25 -2.85
C ALA A 49 11.80 -12.49 -3.74
N SER A 50 12.57 -12.39 -4.82
CA SER A 50 12.79 -13.48 -5.76
C SER A 50 13.43 -14.72 -5.08
N PRO A 51 13.19 -15.94 -5.59
CA PRO A 51 13.82 -17.14 -5.09
C PRO A 51 15.35 -16.99 -5.02
N GLY A 52 15.93 -17.35 -3.87
CA GLY A 52 17.38 -17.24 -3.65
C GLY A 52 17.91 -15.85 -3.29
N HIS A 53 17.07 -14.83 -3.24
CA HIS A 53 17.46 -13.48 -2.84
C HIS A 53 18.03 -13.45 -1.42
N SER A 54 19.01 -12.57 -1.16
CA SER A 54 19.70 -12.46 0.13
C SER A 54 18.75 -12.15 1.30
N LEU A 55 17.69 -11.37 1.07
CA LEU A 55 16.66 -11.06 2.06
C LEU A 55 15.95 -12.32 2.57
N LEU A 56 15.82 -13.37 1.75
CA LEU A 56 15.17 -14.62 2.15
C LEU A 56 16.02 -15.47 3.12
N LYS A 57 17.31 -15.16 3.27
CA LYS A 57 18.18 -15.81 4.28
C LYS A 57 17.92 -15.30 5.70
N LYS A 58 17.19 -14.18 5.81
CA LYS A 58 16.77 -13.58 7.09
C LYS A 58 15.37 -14.05 7.45
N ASN A 59 15.10 -14.24 8.74
CA ASN A 59 13.73 -14.50 9.21
C ASN A 59 12.86 -13.24 9.16
N LYS A 60 13.48 -12.08 9.46
CA LYS A 60 12.88 -10.76 9.41
C LYS A 60 13.88 -9.77 8.82
N VAL A 61 13.38 -8.66 8.31
CA VAL A 61 14.19 -7.61 7.66
C VAL A 61 14.04 -6.28 8.38
N ASN A 62 15.02 -5.41 8.19
CA ASN A 62 14.97 -4.02 8.65
C ASN A 62 14.83 -3.07 7.45
N VAL A 63 14.39 -1.85 7.68
CA VAL A 63 14.26 -0.83 6.63
C VAL A 63 15.58 -0.62 5.87
N ARG A 64 16.71 -0.69 6.56
CA ARG A 64 18.05 -0.56 5.94
C ARG A 64 18.37 -1.68 4.94
N ASP A 65 17.78 -2.85 5.13
CA ASP A 65 18.00 -4.00 4.23
C ASP A 65 17.35 -3.83 2.87
N ILE A 66 16.30 -3.00 2.80
CA ILE A 66 15.51 -2.74 1.59
C ILE A 66 15.87 -1.42 0.89
N ALA A 67 16.76 -0.62 1.46
CA ALA A 67 17.24 0.61 0.83
C ALA A 67 18.33 0.30 -0.22
N THR A 68 18.01 -0.56 -1.18
CA THR A 68 18.94 -1.07 -2.21
C THR A 68 18.36 -0.87 -3.62
N PRO A 69 19.20 -0.78 -4.66
CA PRO A 69 18.75 -0.46 -6.02
C PRO A 69 18.02 -1.61 -6.73
N ASP A 70 17.95 -2.79 -6.15
CA ASP A 70 17.29 -3.97 -6.72
C ASP A 70 15.80 -4.09 -6.31
N ILE A 71 15.25 -3.05 -5.71
CA ILE A 71 13.82 -2.91 -5.47
C ILE A 71 13.06 -2.59 -6.76
N TRP A 72 11.94 -3.27 -6.96
CA TRP A 72 10.95 -2.93 -7.97
C TRP A 72 9.80 -2.16 -7.34
N MET A 73 9.34 -1.09 -8.00
CA MET A 73 8.26 -0.24 -7.49
C MET A 73 7.18 -0.04 -8.55
N LEU A 74 5.96 0.26 -8.08
CA LEU A 74 4.89 0.70 -8.94
C LEU A 74 5.23 2.03 -9.63
N GLY A 75 4.56 2.32 -10.74
CA GLY A 75 4.68 3.57 -11.47
C GLY A 75 4.27 4.80 -10.67
N ASP A 76 4.52 5.97 -11.20
CA ASP A 76 4.17 7.24 -10.58
C ASP A 76 2.64 7.39 -10.38
N GLY A 77 2.23 8.13 -9.35
CA GLY A 77 0.82 8.35 -9.01
C GLY A 77 0.19 7.30 -8.09
N HIS A 78 0.93 6.25 -7.74
CA HIS A 78 0.50 5.27 -6.75
C HIS A 78 1.00 5.65 -5.35
N CYS A 79 0.07 5.86 -4.41
CA CYS A 79 0.40 6.15 -3.01
C CYS A 79 1.31 5.08 -2.37
N PHE A 80 1.21 3.83 -2.82
CA PHE A 80 2.07 2.74 -2.37
C PHE A 80 3.55 2.97 -2.74
N ARG A 81 3.82 3.48 -3.95
CA ARG A 81 5.17 3.87 -4.36
C ARG A 81 5.74 4.95 -3.45
N ASP A 82 4.96 6.00 -3.21
CA ASP A 82 5.40 7.13 -2.38
C ASP A 82 5.68 6.67 -0.95
N GLN A 83 4.87 5.76 -0.41
CA GLN A 83 5.13 5.15 0.88
C GLN A 83 6.44 4.35 0.90
N VAL A 84 6.75 3.60 -0.16
CA VAL A 84 8.04 2.87 -0.27
C VAL A 84 9.21 3.84 -0.31
N VAL A 85 9.12 4.90 -1.11
CA VAL A 85 10.15 5.95 -1.20
C VAL A 85 10.37 6.61 0.16
N ASN A 86 9.29 6.95 0.88
CA ASN A 86 9.37 7.56 2.20
C ASN A 86 9.93 6.61 3.25
N LEU A 87 9.51 5.34 3.23
CA LEU A 87 10.00 4.32 4.14
C LEU A 87 11.51 4.12 4.01
N CYS A 88 12.01 4.10 2.77
CA CYS A 88 13.43 3.86 2.47
C CYS A 88 14.27 5.14 2.49
N GLU A 89 13.68 6.33 2.74
CA GLU A 89 14.35 7.64 2.66
C GLU A 89 15.06 7.88 1.31
N MET A 90 14.53 7.29 0.24
CA MET A 90 15.13 7.31 -1.10
C MET A 90 14.78 8.60 -1.86
N LYS A 91 15.39 9.72 -1.49
CA LYS A 91 15.16 11.03 -2.14
C LYS A 91 15.58 11.10 -3.61
N ASN A 92 16.49 10.23 -4.04
CA ASN A 92 17.00 10.16 -5.42
C ASN A 92 17.06 8.70 -5.88
N PHE A 93 15.89 8.06 -5.99
CA PHE A 93 15.84 6.70 -6.49
C PHE A 93 16.22 6.69 -7.99
N GLN A 94 17.39 6.15 -8.30
CA GLN A 94 17.73 5.76 -9.67
C GLN A 94 17.23 4.34 -9.89
N HIS A 95 16.33 4.17 -10.86
CA HIS A 95 15.91 2.85 -11.30
C HIS A 95 17.13 1.97 -11.60
N ARG A 96 16.96 0.65 -11.43
CA ARG A 96 17.93 -0.33 -11.91
C ARG A 96 18.41 0.09 -13.30
N ASN A 97 19.71 -0.05 -13.56
CA ASN A 97 20.27 0.08 -14.92
C ASN A 97 19.75 -1.07 -15.80
N LEU A 98 18.47 -1.04 -16.10
CA LEU A 98 17.87 -1.91 -17.09
C LEU A 98 18.04 -1.29 -18.48
N PRO A 99 18.15 -2.11 -19.52
CA PRO A 99 18.22 -1.60 -20.90
C PRO A 99 16.89 -1.03 -21.40
N PHE A 100 15.88 -0.96 -20.54
CA PHE A 100 14.54 -0.41 -20.81
C PHE A 100 13.95 0.18 -19.52
N ASP A 101 13.12 1.21 -19.69
CA ASP A 101 12.31 1.73 -18.60
C ASP A 101 11.07 0.84 -18.44
N PHE A 102 10.80 0.41 -17.22
CA PHE A 102 9.65 -0.41 -16.90
C PHE A 102 8.80 0.27 -15.83
N GLU A 103 7.58 0.57 -16.19
CA GLU A 103 6.55 1.05 -15.27
C GLU A 103 5.38 0.07 -15.25
N SER A 104 4.89 -0.26 -14.08
CA SER A 104 3.71 -1.08 -13.90
C SER A 104 2.78 -0.46 -12.86
N ASN A 105 1.49 -0.50 -13.16
CA ASN A 105 0.43 -0.12 -12.23
C ASN A 105 -0.18 -1.36 -11.54
N SER A 106 0.34 -2.55 -11.83
CA SER A 106 -0.16 -3.81 -11.29
C SER A 106 0.87 -4.46 -10.38
N LEU A 107 0.47 -4.68 -9.12
CA LEU A 107 1.28 -5.40 -8.14
C LEU A 107 1.56 -6.85 -8.57
N GLU A 108 0.59 -7.52 -9.18
CA GLU A 108 0.77 -8.88 -9.70
C GLU A 108 1.83 -8.95 -10.81
N THR A 109 1.82 -7.96 -11.70
CA THR A 109 2.82 -7.86 -12.76
C THR A 109 4.20 -7.62 -12.15
N LEU A 110 4.28 -6.76 -11.14
CA LEU A 110 5.52 -6.47 -10.43
C LEU A 110 6.10 -7.73 -9.76
N MET A 111 5.25 -8.52 -9.09
CA MET A 111 5.66 -9.80 -8.48
C MET A 111 6.20 -10.79 -9.53
N LYS A 112 5.52 -10.92 -10.68
CA LYS A 112 5.99 -11.79 -11.79
C LYS A 112 7.35 -11.37 -12.32
N ILE A 113 7.63 -10.06 -12.33
CA ILE A 113 8.95 -9.55 -12.72
C ILE A 113 9.99 -9.88 -11.65
N VAL A 114 9.68 -9.69 -10.38
CA VAL A 114 10.55 -10.11 -9.27
C VAL A 114 10.93 -11.58 -9.42
N ASP A 115 9.98 -12.46 -9.71
CA ASP A 115 10.24 -13.89 -9.87
C ASP A 115 11.16 -14.20 -11.06
N LYS A 116 11.04 -13.46 -12.16
CA LYS A 116 11.80 -13.69 -13.40
C LYS A 116 13.18 -13.01 -13.41
N GLU A 117 13.20 -11.74 -13.04
CA GLU A 117 14.36 -10.86 -13.20
C GLU A 117 15.15 -10.69 -11.90
N GLY A 118 14.67 -11.29 -10.82
CA GLY A 118 15.29 -11.15 -9.51
C GLY A 118 14.95 -9.82 -8.82
N GLY A 119 15.55 -9.61 -7.64
CA GLY A 119 15.27 -8.46 -6.79
C GLY A 119 14.09 -8.68 -5.86
N PHE A 120 13.46 -7.60 -5.43
CA PHE A 120 12.33 -7.65 -4.51
C PHE A 120 11.39 -6.45 -4.73
N THR A 121 10.21 -6.56 -4.14
CA THR A 121 9.24 -5.44 -4.02
C THR A 121 8.60 -5.44 -2.65
N LEU A 122 7.87 -4.39 -2.33
CA LEU A 122 6.96 -4.41 -1.19
C LEU A 122 5.54 -4.73 -1.64
N ILE A 123 4.78 -5.40 -0.78
CA ILE A 123 3.40 -5.76 -1.01
C ILE A 123 2.56 -5.48 0.24
N PRO A 124 1.26 -5.20 0.11
CA PRO A 124 0.37 -5.05 1.24
C PRO A 124 0.03 -6.42 1.86
N GLU A 125 -0.18 -6.44 3.18
CA GLU A 125 -0.48 -7.69 3.93
C GLU A 125 -1.72 -8.42 3.39
N LEU A 126 -2.74 -7.70 2.91
CA LEU A 126 -3.94 -8.31 2.33
C LEU A 126 -3.64 -9.17 1.10
N ALA A 127 -2.57 -8.90 0.36
CA ALA A 127 -2.18 -9.70 -0.78
C ALA A 127 -1.89 -11.17 -0.39
N LEU A 128 -1.52 -11.44 0.87
CA LEU A 128 -1.26 -12.79 1.35
C LEU A 128 -2.47 -13.72 1.22
N GLN A 129 -3.69 -13.20 1.23
CA GLN A 129 -4.92 -14.01 1.15
C GLN A 129 -5.03 -14.74 -0.18
N TYR A 130 -4.44 -14.19 -1.24
CA TYR A 130 -4.53 -14.73 -2.60
C TYR A 130 -3.25 -15.40 -3.07
N MET A 131 -2.25 -15.54 -2.19
CA MET A 131 -0.94 -16.13 -2.53
C MET A 131 -0.92 -17.63 -2.30
N SER A 132 -0.23 -18.35 -3.20
CA SER A 132 0.14 -19.74 -3.01
C SER A 132 1.15 -19.91 -1.86
N GLU A 133 1.23 -21.10 -1.28
CA GLU A 133 2.22 -21.40 -0.25
C GLU A 133 3.66 -21.19 -0.73
N GLU A 134 3.95 -21.43 -2.00
CA GLU A 134 5.24 -21.19 -2.62
C GLU A 134 5.61 -19.70 -2.55
N HIS A 135 4.72 -18.82 -3.00
CA HIS A 135 4.94 -17.37 -2.94
C HIS A 135 5.01 -16.84 -1.50
N ARG A 136 4.28 -17.45 -0.56
CA ARG A 136 4.37 -17.08 0.87
C ARG A 136 5.76 -17.31 1.46
N GLN A 137 6.51 -18.30 0.98
CA GLN A 137 7.89 -18.53 1.41
C GLN A 137 8.86 -17.42 0.98
N GLN A 138 8.50 -16.64 -0.04
CA GLN A 138 9.23 -15.48 -0.54
C GLN A 138 8.96 -14.20 0.26
N ILE A 139 8.10 -14.26 1.29
CA ILE A 139 7.72 -13.12 2.11
C ILE A 139 8.64 -12.96 3.31
N ARG A 140 8.98 -11.70 3.63
CA ARG A 140 9.60 -11.33 4.91
C ARG A 140 8.86 -10.18 5.56
N ARG A 141 8.71 -10.28 6.87
CA ARG A 141 8.15 -9.22 7.71
C ARG A 141 9.27 -8.36 8.29
N PHE A 142 8.96 -7.15 8.63
CA PHE A 142 9.89 -6.27 9.34
C PHE A 142 10.04 -6.70 10.81
N GLU A 143 11.24 -6.49 11.36
CA GLU A 143 11.57 -6.86 12.73
C GLU A 143 11.11 -5.80 13.72
N GLU A 144 11.46 -4.54 13.44
CA GLU A 144 11.17 -3.39 14.28
C GLU A 144 10.49 -2.28 13.46
N ASN A 145 9.75 -1.39 14.15
CA ASN A 145 9.05 -0.28 13.49
C ASN A 145 8.27 -0.74 12.27
N VAL A 146 7.49 -1.82 12.45
CA VAL A 146 6.73 -2.46 11.37
C VAL A 146 5.98 -1.39 10.57
N PRO A 147 6.28 -1.21 9.27
CA PRO A 147 5.62 -0.20 8.46
C PRO A 147 4.17 -0.59 8.19
N LEU A 148 3.25 0.31 8.57
CA LEU A 148 1.82 0.13 8.36
C LEU A 148 1.30 1.11 7.32
N ARG A 149 0.37 0.63 6.53
CA ARG A 149 -0.54 1.44 5.71
C ARG A 149 -1.84 1.60 6.47
N GLU A 150 -2.24 2.82 6.72
CA GLU A 150 -3.58 3.13 7.22
C GLU A 150 -4.52 3.23 6.01
N VAL A 151 -5.58 2.45 6.01
CA VAL A 151 -6.62 2.51 4.98
C VAL A 151 -7.89 3.09 5.58
N SER A 152 -8.43 4.10 4.92
CA SER A 152 -9.58 4.85 5.38
C SER A 152 -10.70 4.88 4.35
N VAL A 153 -11.92 4.92 4.84
CA VAL A 153 -13.06 5.44 4.09
C VAL A 153 -12.95 6.95 4.11
N ILE A 154 -12.85 7.56 2.92
CA ILE A 154 -12.76 9.02 2.77
C ILE A 154 -13.97 9.55 2.02
N TYR A 155 -14.40 10.75 2.39
CA TYR A 155 -15.57 11.41 1.79
C TYR A 155 -15.49 12.92 1.95
N SER A 156 -16.27 13.65 1.13
CA SER A 156 -16.34 15.10 1.23
C SER A 156 -16.90 15.52 2.58
N ARG A 157 -16.31 16.55 3.21
CA ARG A 157 -16.81 17.13 4.47
C ARG A 157 -18.29 17.56 4.40
N TYR A 158 -18.80 17.87 3.22
CA TYR A 158 -20.19 18.27 3.00
C TYR A 158 -21.14 17.11 2.73
N TYR A 159 -20.63 15.87 2.74
CA TYR A 159 -21.44 14.69 2.52
C TYR A 159 -22.41 14.46 3.70
N ILE A 160 -23.69 14.30 3.40
CA ILE A 160 -24.77 14.29 4.42
C ILE A 160 -25.28 12.88 4.78
N LYS A 161 -24.94 11.84 4.01
CA LYS A 161 -25.45 10.48 4.24
C LYS A 161 -24.54 9.69 5.18
N HIS A 162 -24.23 10.22 6.37
CA HIS A 162 -23.28 9.61 7.31
C HIS A 162 -23.62 8.17 7.69
N LYS A 163 -24.90 7.80 7.79
CA LYS A 163 -25.31 6.41 8.07
C LYS A 163 -24.82 5.42 7.03
N LEU A 164 -24.71 5.81 5.76
CA LEU A 164 -24.15 4.93 4.72
C LEU A 164 -22.64 4.75 4.90
N ILE A 165 -21.94 5.80 5.33
CA ILE A 165 -20.51 5.73 5.67
C ILE A 165 -20.29 4.78 6.86
N ASP A 166 -21.14 4.90 7.90
CA ASP A 166 -21.06 4.03 9.07
C ASP A 166 -21.24 2.57 8.68
N LEU A 167 -22.29 2.24 7.94
CA LEU A 167 -22.57 0.88 7.47
C LEU A 167 -21.46 0.33 6.59
N LEU A 168 -20.95 1.14 5.65
CA LEU A 168 -19.85 0.74 4.78
C LEU A 168 -18.58 0.44 5.60
N SER A 169 -18.26 1.31 6.54
CA SER A 169 -17.08 1.15 7.39
C SER A 169 -17.19 -0.10 8.28
N GLU A 170 -18.36 -0.34 8.86
CA GLU A 170 -18.65 -1.53 9.67
C GLU A 170 -18.52 -2.81 8.84
N GLU A 171 -19.06 -2.81 7.62
CA GLU A 171 -18.99 -3.96 6.72
C GLU A 171 -17.54 -4.24 6.31
N ILE A 172 -16.75 -3.21 5.95
CA ILE A 172 -15.33 -3.36 5.66
C ILE A 172 -14.61 -3.97 6.88
N CYS A 173 -14.80 -3.41 8.07
CA CYS A 173 -14.16 -3.92 9.29
C CYS A 173 -14.55 -5.38 9.60
N SER A 174 -15.77 -5.80 9.23
CA SER A 174 -16.27 -7.16 9.50
C SER A 174 -15.56 -8.24 8.70
N VAL A 175 -15.05 -7.91 7.51
CA VAL A 175 -14.37 -8.86 6.60
C VAL A 175 -12.84 -8.78 6.67
N ILE A 176 -12.31 -7.77 7.35
CA ILE A 176 -10.87 -7.60 7.55
C ILE A 176 -10.36 -8.50 8.69
N PRO A 177 -9.19 -9.15 8.55
CA PRO A 177 -8.59 -9.90 9.64
C PRO A 177 -8.47 -9.07 10.93
N PRO A 178 -8.91 -9.58 12.09
CA PRO A 178 -9.00 -8.79 13.33
C PRO A 178 -7.70 -8.10 13.75
N GLN A 179 -6.55 -8.71 13.46
CA GLN A 179 -5.24 -8.11 13.75
C GLN A 179 -5.02 -6.80 12.99
N MET A 180 -5.62 -6.64 11.80
CA MET A 180 -5.47 -5.42 11.00
C MET A 180 -6.33 -4.25 11.51
N LEU A 181 -7.20 -4.46 12.49
CA LEU A 181 -7.95 -3.39 13.13
C LEU A 181 -7.13 -2.64 14.20
N ASN A 182 -5.94 -3.15 14.52
CA ASN A 182 -5.07 -2.59 15.57
C ASN A 182 -3.91 -1.79 14.97
N LYS A 183 -3.91 -0.47 15.18
CA LYS A 183 -2.84 0.43 14.74
C LYS A 183 -1.54 0.32 15.55
N GLU A 184 -1.62 -0.22 16.78
CA GLU A 184 -0.46 -0.34 17.67
C GLU A 184 0.53 -1.43 17.22
N ARG A 185 0.23 -2.14 16.11
CA ARG A 185 1.12 -3.17 15.52
C ARG A 185 2.40 -2.60 14.93
N GLY A 186 2.44 -1.31 14.62
CA GLY A 186 3.59 -0.70 13.97
C GLY A 186 3.47 0.80 13.80
N ARG A 187 4.20 1.34 12.83
CA ARG A 187 4.24 2.76 12.52
C ARG A 187 3.59 3.02 11.16
N ILE A 188 2.65 3.95 11.12
CA ILE A 188 2.02 4.39 9.88
C ILE A 188 3.05 5.11 9.01
N VAL A 189 3.14 4.68 7.75
CA VAL A 189 3.99 5.29 6.72
C VAL A 189 3.15 6.27 5.92
N GLU A 190 3.49 7.54 6.01
CA GLU A 190 2.87 8.59 5.21
C GLU A 190 3.29 8.48 3.74
N TRP A 191 2.41 8.85 2.82
CA TRP A 191 2.69 8.82 1.38
C TRP A 191 2.96 10.20 0.79
N LYS A 192 2.60 11.29 1.48
CA LYS A 192 3.03 12.65 1.14
C LYS A 192 4.04 13.16 2.15
N ASN A 193 5.15 13.70 1.66
CA ASN A 193 6.04 14.54 2.46
C ASN A 193 5.45 15.96 2.44
N HIS A 194 5.16 16.48 3.63
CA HIS A 194 4.81 17.88 3.84
C HIS A 194 6.05 18.76 3.85
#